data_915717bda96689bd20afbe80f8ca7970
#
_entry.id   915717bda96689bd20afbe80f8ca7970
#
_cell.length_a   1.000
_cell.length_b   1.000
_cell.length_c   1.000
_cell.angle_alpha   90.00
_cell.angle_beta   90.00
_cell.angle_gamma   90.00
#
_symmetry.space_group_name_H-M   'P 1'
#
loop_
_entity.id
_entity.type
_entity.pdbx_description
1 polymer ?
#
loop_
_entity_poly.entity_id
_entity_poly.type
_entity_poly.pdbx_seq_one_letter_code
_entity_poly.pdbx_strand_id
1 'polypeptide(L)'
;GPPAANEVLPLVVVGAGSRGQEQLLTAGMDNSLERLRPSAEVETFARAAAGGRKGLEAVRAIYAAVHGRLLGRDAGLGLSATASLAQDRGSRLALLRASLATLGIPTRLVAVRTFNVDPGPYTFPNEGLFPYLCLRVEPKGTEPVWLDTFVRYAPFGELPEQAANGREAYLLPEPGLPLEALRTPGGSPSKSKEVTLDMALDTDGTLTGKAVDVYRGFEAAQLAEALEALSTEERLQALQSALSAYFGGAELSDVRVEAPRAVGATVTVRYNFRAAHFARVEGHRMVLGPLTYPTYLGRRFVQAGERRLPLFIDSTEAVHSRVSLTLPVGWVLDAPLPKAQVDGAFGLFTRAEALSGNRLSVDENYRLDMARIPVARYDAFAQFAGEVDLLQSRDVVLRGPGPQPNTASAGARGIAQ
;
A
#
# COMPACT_ATOMS: atom_id res chain seq x y z
N GLY A 1 14.43 5.80 -1.30
CA GLY A 1 15.40 5.73 -0.21
C GLY A 1 16.80 5.39 -0.69
N PRO A 2 17.83 5.43 0.16
CA PRO A 2 19.13 4.87 -0.17
C PRO A 2 19.04 3.34 -0.23
N PRO A 3 19.92 2.66 -0.99
CA PRO A 3 20.07 1.21 -0.93
C PRO A 3 20.50 0.76 0.48
N ALA A 4 20.45 -0.56 0.75
CA ALA A 4 20.91 -1.10 2.02
C ALA A 4 22.38 -0.74 2.27
N ALA A 5 22.75 -0.49 3.53
CA ALA A 5 24.09 -0.03 3.86
C ALA A 5 25.21 -0.95 3.35
N ASN A 6 24.96 -2.26 3.35
CA ASN A 6 25.90 -3.28 2.84
C ASN A 6 26.08 -3.26 1.31
N GLU A 7 25.22 -2.58 0.56
CA GLU A 7 25.37 -2.39 -0.89
C GLU A 7 26.34 -1.24 -1.25
N VAL A 8 26.59 -0.34 -0.31
CA VAL A 8 27.26 0.93 -0.59
C VAL A 8 28.42 1.25 0.35
N LEU A 9 28.47 0.61 1.51
CA LEU A 9 29.54 0.77 2.46
C LEU A 9 30.57 -0.36 2.32
N PRO A 10 31.86 -0.09 2.54
CA PRO A 10 32.84 -1.17 2.65
C PRO A 10 32.41 -2.14 3.75
N LEU A 11 32.20 -3.40 3.39
CA LEU A 11 31.82 -4.46 4.32
C LEU A 11 32.97 -5.45 4.45
N VAL A 12 33.41 -5.68 5.67
CA VAL A 12 34.34 -6.78 5.99
C VAL A 12 33.50 -7.88 6.64
N VAL A 13 33.35 -8.99 5.93
CA VAL A 13 32.70 -10.18 6.48
C VAL A 13 33.79 -11.15 6.93
N VAL A 14 33.83 -11.47 8.22
CA VAL A 14 34.74 -12.47 8.77
C VAL A 14 33.88 -13.71 9.10
N GLY A 15 34.19 -14.82 8.41
CA GLY A 15 33.59 -16.13 8.68
C GLY A 15 34.62 -17.07 9.30
N ALA A 16 34.22 -17.81 10.34
CA ALA A 16 34.96 -18.94 10.87
C ALA A 16 34.26 -20.23 10.52
N GLY A 17 34.90 -21.10 9.76
CA GLY A 17 34.37 -22.40 9.35
C GLY A 17 34.02 -22.49 7.85
N SER A 18 33.58 -23.68 7.43
CA SER A 18 33.32 -24.02 6.02
C SER A 18 31.82 -24.24 5.70
N ARG A 19 30.92 -23.69 6.53
CA ARG A 19 29.46 -23.89 6.31
C ARG A 19 28.99 -23.06 5.11
N GLY A 20 28.33 -23.72 4.16
CA GLY A 20 27.61 -23.06 3.09
C GLY A 20 26.29 -22.46 3.55
N GLN A 21 25.62 -21.62 2.71
CA GLN A 21 24.34 -21.00 3.02
C GLN A 21 23.28 -22.04 3.40
N GLU A 22 23.24 -23.16 2.69
CA GLU A 22 22.30 -24.26 2.96
C GLU A 22 22.51 -24.89 4.34
N GLN A 23 23.75 -25.06 4.76
CA GLN A 23 24.09 -25.60 6.08
C GLN A 23 23.69 -24.65 7.21
N LEU A 24 23.76 -23.33 7.00
CA LEU A 24 23.30 -22.34 7.99
C LEU A 24 21.77 -22.40 8.12
N LEU A 25 21.03 -22.45 7.02
CA LEU A 25 19.58 -22.56 7.04
C LEU A 25 19.14 -23.87 7.71
N THR A 26 19.82 -24.97 7.48
CA THR A 26 19.57 -26.26 8.11
C THR A 26 19.80 -26.20 9.62
N ALA A 27 20.92 -25.69 10.06
CA ALA A 27 21.26 -25.57 11.48
C ALA A 27 20.27 -24.67 12.26
N GLY A 28 19.77 -23.62 11.62
CA GLY A 28 18.72 -22.77 12.18
C GLY A 28 17.41 -23.52 12.41
N MET A 29 17.07 -24.45 11.53
CA MET A 29 15.84 -25.27 11.65
C MET A 29 15.91 -26.28 12.76
N ASP A 30 17.02 -27.01 12.93
CA ASP A 30 17.18 -28.04 13.96
C ASP A 30 16.83 -27.49 15.36
N ASN A 31 17.24 -26.24 15.64
CA ASN A 31 16.95 -25.56 16.90
C ASN A 31 15.49 -25.07 17.03
N SER A 32 14.74 -25.04 15.94
CA SER A 32 13.41 -24.45 15.90
C SER A 32 12.27 -25.47 15.84
N LEU A 33 12.55 -26.72 15.47
CA LEU A 33 11.54 -27.75 15.26
C LEU A 33 10.65 -28.03 16.49
N GLU A 34 11.23 -28.00 17.68
CA GLU A 34 10.47 -28.17 18.95
C GLU A 34 9.40 -27.09 19.14
N ARG A 35 9.68 -25.86 18.73
CA ARG A 35 8.74 -24.73 18.84
C ARG A 35 7.54 -24.83 17.91
N LEU A 36 7.67 -25.65 16.88
CA LEU A 36 6.65 -25.90 15.84
C LEU A 36 5.76 -27.11 16.13
N ARG A 37 6.02 -27.85 17.22
CA ARG A 37 5.22 -29.02 17.58
C ARG A 37 3.87 -28.64 18.17
N PRO A 38 2.78 -29.35 17.81
CA PRO A 38 1.50 -29.17 18.44
C PRO A 38 1.50 -29.70 19.88
N SER A 39 0.84 -29.00 20.79
CA SER A 39 0.44 -29.51 22.11
C SER A 39 -1.05 -29.86 22.11
N ALA A 40 -1.56 -30.45 23.16
CA ALA A 40 -2.98 -30.78 23.30
C ALA A 40 -3.88 -29.53 23.21
N GLU A 41 -3.42 -28.39 23.73
CA GLU A 41 -4.12 -27.11 23.66
C GLU A 41 -4.14 -26.58 22.20
N VAL A 42 -3.02 -26.68 21.49
CA VAL A 42 -2.93 -26.31 20.06
C VAL A 42 -3.80 -27.22 19.20
N GLU A 43 -3.84 -28.53 19.49
CA GLU A 43 -4.74 -29.46 18.83
C GLU A 43 -6.21 -29.10 19.04
N THR A 44 -6.59 -28.80 20.25
CA THR A 44 -7.96 -28.37 20.60
C THR A 44 -8.32 -27.09 19.84
N PHE A 45 -7.44 -26.07 19.87
CA PHE A 45 -7.62 -24.83 19.13
C PHE A 45 -7.77 -25.09 17.63
N ALA A 46 -6.87 -25.90 17.02
CA ALA A 46 -6.87 -26.17 15.60
C ALA A 46 -8.17 -26.87 15.12
N ARG A 47 -8.63 -27.88 15.86
CA ARG A 47 -9.90 -28.58 15.56
C ARG A 47 -11.11 -27.66 15.69
N ALA A 48 -11.15 -26.82 16.73
CA ALA A 48 -12.20 -25.83 16.92
C ALA A 48 -12.20 -24.80 15.79
N ALA A 49 -11.04 -24.26 15.42
CA ALA A 49 -10.89 -23.29 14.33
C ALA A 49 -11.29 -23.87 12.97
N ALA A 50 -10.90 -25.11 12.69
CA ALA A 50 -11.30 -25.79 11.46
C ALA A 50 -12.82 -26.04 11.38
N GLY A 51 -13.50 -26.27 12.51
CA GLY A 51 -14.95 -26.45 12.55
C GLY A 51 -15.47 -27.56 11.65
N GLY A 52 -14.72 -28.69 11.54
CA GLY A 52 -15.05 -29.81 10.66
C GLY A 52 -14.71 -29.61 9.17
N ARG A 53 -14.20 -28.43 8.77
CA ARG A 53 -13.74 -28.15 7.39
C ARG A 53 -12.51 -29.00 7.07
N LYS A 54 -12.26 -29.24 5.77
CA LYS A 54 -11.12 -30.02 5.29
C LYS A 54 -10.38 -29.27 4.17
N GLY A 55 -9.15 -29.71 3.85
CA GLY A 55 -8.35 -29.16 2.74
C GLY A 55 -8.17 -27.64 2.85
N LEU A 56 -8.32 -26.94 1.75
CA LEU A 56 -8.12 -25.48 1.66
C LEU A 56 -9.04 -24.69 2.58
N GLU A 57 -10.28 -25.12 2.78
CA GLU A 57 -11.23 -24.42 3.67
C GLU A 57 -10.81 -24.52 5.16
N ALA A 58 -10.21 -25.65 5.57
CA ALA A 58 -9.63 -25.76 6.91
C ALA A 58 -8.41 -24.82 7.05
N VAL A 59 -7.55 -24.73 6.03
CA VAL A 59 -6.40 -23.81 6.03
C VAL A 59 -6.87 -22.35 6.19
N ARG A 60 -7.87 -21.93 5.41
CA ARG A 60 -8.46 -20.57 5.52
C ARG A 60 -9.01 -20.28 6.92
N ALA A 61 -9.74 -21.22 7.48
CA ALA A 61 -10.36 -21.07 8.79
C ALA A 61 -9.30 -20.95 9.91
N ILE A 62 -8.27 -21.81 9.88
CA ILE A 62 -7.17 -21.78 10.84
C ILE A 62 -6.35 -20.49 10.68
N TYR A 63 -6.04 -20.09 9.44
CA TYR A 63 -5.33 -18.84 9.17
C TYR A 63 -6.07 -17.65 9.78
N ALA A 64 -7.36 -17.52 9.52
CA ALA A 64 -8.18 -16.46 10.08
C ALA A 64 -8.23 -16.50 11.62
N ALA A 65 -8.35 -17.69 12.21
CA ALA A 65 -8.38 -17.86 13.67
C ALA A 65 -7.05 -17.48 14.33
N VAL A 66 -5.90 -17.87 13.75
CA VAL A 66 -4.57 -17.52 14.27
C VAL A 66 -4.32 -16.02 14.19
N HIS A 67 -4.61 -15.42 13.03
CA HIS A 67 -4.42 -13.97 12.81
C HIS A 67 -5.38 -13.12 13.65
N GLY A 68 -6.61 -13.58 13.86
CA GLY A 68 -7.57 -12.90 14.74
C GLY A 68 -7.19 -12.98 16.22
N ARG A 69 -6.59 -14.08 16.65
CA ARG A 69 -6.25 -14.32 18.05
C ARG A 69 -4.96 -13.63 18.48
N LEU A 70 -3.86 -13.81 17.74
CA LEU A 70 -2.55 -13.34 18.18
C LEU A 70 -2.37 -11.84 17.91
N LEU A 71 -2.26 -11.08 19.00
CA LEU A 71 -2.07 -9.63 18.99
C LEU A 71 -0.59 -9.24 18.78
N GLY A 72 -0.38 -8.04 18.26
CA GLY A 72 0.94 -7.43 18.12
C GLY A 72 1.80 -8.06 17.02
N ARG A 73 3.09 -7.71 17.06
CA ARG A 73 4.07 -8.12 16.06
C ARG A 73 4.36 -9.61 16.14
N ASP A 74 4.52 -10.27 15.00
CA ASP A 74 4.92 -11.69 14.93
C ASP A 74 6.34 -11.88 15.49
N ALA A 75 6.52 -12.91 16.33
CA ALA A 75 7.81 -13.26 16.91
C ALA A 75 8.63 -14.24 16.03
N GLY A 76 8.15 -14.58 14.82
CA GLY A 76 8.78 -15.56 13.94
C GLY A 76 8.99 -16.90 14.64
N LEU A 77 10.23 -17.39 14.71
CA LEU A 77 10.60 -18.61 15.42
C LEU A 77 11.00 -18.35 16.89
N GLY A 78 10.79 -17.14 17.42
CA GLY A 78 11.21 -16.76 18.77
C GLY A 78 10.37 -17.37 19.89
N LEU A 79 9.12 -17.75 19.61
CA LEU A 79 8.19 -18.32 20.62
C LEU A 79 7.51 -19.59 20.08
N SER A 80 7.24 -20.57 20.97
CA SER A 80 6.55 -21.79 20.57
C SER A 80 5.06 -21.57 20.30
N ALA A 81 4.45 -22.50 19.55
CA ALA A 81 3.02 -22.50 19.26
C ALA A 81 2.18 -22.47 20.55
N THR A 82 2.53 -23.34 21.52
CA THR A 82 1.84 -23.43 22.82
C THR A 82 1.93 -22.14 23.62
N ALA A 83 3.13 -21.55 23.73
CA ALA A 83 3.32 -20.31 24.46
C ALA A 83 2.60 -19.14 23.78
N SER A 84 2.61 -19.10 22.43
CA SER A 84 1.90 -18.08 21.68
C SER A 84 0.39 -18.15 21.86
N LEU A 85 -0.18 -19.37 21.84
CA LEU A 85 -1.61 -19.59 22.11
C LEU A 85 -2.00 -19.18 23.53
N ALA A 86 -1.18 -19.52 24.53
CA ALA A 86 -1.46 -19.19 25.93
C ALA A 86 -1.38 -17.70 26.24
N GLN A 87 -0.55 -16.96 25.52
CA GLN A 87 -0.34 -15.52 25.75
C GLN A 87 -1.15 -14.62 24.82
N ASP A 88 -1.90 -15.16 23.86
CA ASP A 88 -2.61 -14.45 22.79
C ASP A 88 -1.69 -13.48 22.00
N ARG A 89 -0.40 -13.77 21.95
CA ARG A 89 0.64 -13.01 21.25
C ARG A 89 1.88 -13.88 21.03
N GLY A 90 2.73 -13.50 20.08
CA GLY A 90 3.97 -14.22 19.82
C GLY A 90 4.07 -14.68 18.37
N SER A 91 4.21 -15.97 18.11
CA SER A 91 4.47 -16.51 16.79
C SER A 91 3.21 -17.00 16.09
N ARG A 92 2.68 -16.20 15.16
CA ARG A 92 1.63 -16.68 14.23
C ARG A 92 2.16 -17.81 13.35
N LEU A 93 3.41 -17.73 12.93
CA LEU A 93 4.08 -18.75 12.13
C LEU A 93 4.10 -20.12 12.86
N ALA A 94 4.55 -20.16 14.11
CA ALA A 94 4.61 -21.41 14.87
C ALA A 94 3.20 -21.96 15.17
N LEU A 95 2.26 -21.13 15.60
CA LEU A 95 0.91 -21.55 15.90
C LEU A 95 0.18 -22.06 14.65
N LEU A 96 0.31 -21.37 13.52
CA LEU A 96 -0.29 -21.78 12.25
C LEU A 96 0.28 -23.11 11.75
N ARG A 97 1.62 -23.23 11.75
CA ARG A 97 2.30 -24.47 11.34
C ARG A 97 1.87 -25.67 12.22
N ALA A 98 1.88 -25.50 13.54
CA ALA A 98 1.47 -26.55 14.49
C ALA A 98 -0.01 -26.93 14.32
N SER A 99 -0.89 -25.93 14.13
CA SER A 99 -2.32 -26.15 13.93
C SER A 99 -2.62 -26.92 12.65
N LEU A 100 -1.93 -26.62 11.55
CA LEU A 100 -2.08 -27.35 10.29
C LEU A 100 -1.55 -28.78 10.39
N ALA A 101 -0.44 -28.98 11.11
CA ALA A 101 0.12 -30.32 11.37
C ALA A 101 -0.86 -31.23 12.11
N THR A 102 -1.63 -30.68 13.08
CA THR A 102 -2.70 -31.39 13.80
C THR A 102 -3.73 -32.03 12.87
N LEU A 103 -4.03 -31.39 11.75
CA LEU A 103 -5.00 -31.85 10.78
C LEU A 103 -4.36 -32.68 9.64
N GLY A 104 -3.06 -32.98 9.74
CA GLY A 104 -2.33 -33.71 8.73
C GLY A 104 -2.19 -32.96 7.39
N ILE A 105 -2.27 -31.62 7.43
CA ILE A 105 -2.10 -30.76 6.25
C ILE A 105 -0.61 -30.49 6.06
N PRO A 106 0.03 -30.97 4.97
CA PRO A 106 1.44 -30.75 4.71
C PRO A 106 1.77 -29.27 4.63
N THR A 107 2.75 -28.84 5.41
CA THR A 107 3.13 -27.43 5.53
C THR A 107 4.61 -27.34 5.81
N ARG A 108 5.34 -26.56 5.02
CA ARG A 108 6.78 -26.33 5.18
C ARG A 108 7.08 -24.86 5.37
N LEU A 109 8.11 -24.55 6.15
CA LEU A 109 8.65 -23.21 6.25
C LEU A 109 9.45 -22.86 5.00
N VAL A 110 9.34 -21.62 4.60
CA VAL A 110 10.10 -21.05 3.49
C VAL A 110 10.87 -19.82 3.97
N ALA A 111 12.16 -19.82 3.72
CA ALA A 111 13.03 -18.66 3.91
C ALA A 111 13.17 -17.92 2.56
N VAL A 112 12.87 -16.63 2.52
CA VAL A 112 12.83 -15.83 1.29
C VAL A 112 13.84 -14.69 1.35
N ARG A 113 14.57 -14.51 0.26
CA ARG A 113 15.44 -13.36 0.01
C ARG A 113 14.59 -12.22 -0.54
N THR A 114 14.26 -11.26 0.31
CA THR A 114 13.37 -10.15 -0.04
C THR A 114 14.03 -9.12 -0.96
N PHE A 115 13.22 -8.29 -1.60
CA PHE A 115 13.67 -7.26 -2.54
C PHE A 115 14.67 -6.26 -1.93
N ASN A 116 14.54 -5.95 -0.64
CA ASN A 116 15.42 -5.03 0.08
C ASN A 116 16.78 -5.63 0.48
N VAL A 117 16.97 -6.94 0.31
CA VAL A 117 18.28 -7.57 0.47
C VAL A 117 19.09 -7.38 -0.81
N ASP A 118 20.39 -7.09 -0.65
CA ASP A 118 21.29 -6.92 -1.78
C ASP A 118 21.20 -8.11 -2.76
N PRO A 119 20.99 -7.89 -4.06
CA PRO A 119 20.93 -8.94 -5.07
C PRO A 119 22.32 -9.47 -5.49
N GLY A 120 23.40 -8.85 -5.03
CA GLY A 120 24.77 -9.20 -5.45
C GLY A 120 25.17 -10.63 -5.12
N PRO A 121 26.26 -11.13 -5.73
CA PRO A 121 26.82 -12.40 -5.36
C PRO A 121 27.43 -12.31 -3.95
N TYR A 122 27.06 -13.26 -3.09
CA TYR A 122 27.61 -13.34 -1.75
C TYR A 122 28.85 -14.24 -1.73
N THR A 123 29.91 -13.72 -1.23
CA THR A 123 31.16 -14.47 -1.05
C THR A 123 31.09 -15.35 0.21
N PHE A 124 30.24 -14.96 1.19
CA PHE A 124 30.10 -15.67 2.45
C PHE A 124 28.64 -15.93 2.79
N PRO A 125 28.31 -17.13 3.29
CA PRO A 125 26.99 -17.46 3.81
C PRO A 125 26.62 -16.55 4.98
N ASN A 126 25.34 -16.12 5.01
CA ASN A 126 24.81 -15.22 6.03
C ASN A 126 23.34 -15.50 6.25
N GLU A 127 22.90 -15.66 7.50
CA GLU A 127 21.50 -15.86 7.85
C GLU A 127 20.61 -14.68 7.44
N GLY A 128 21.15 -13.46 7.44
CA GLY A 128 20.43 -12.25 7.01
C GLY A 128 20.11 -12.18 5.52
N LEU A 129 20.57 -13.13 4.70
CA LEU A 129 20.23 -13.16 3.26
C LEU A 129 18.78 -13.58 2.99
N PHE A 130 18.18 -14.32 3.91
CA PHE A 130 16.81 -14.82 3.80
C PHE A 130 15.99 -14.38 5.02
N PRO A 131 15.78 -13.07 5.21
CA PRO A 131 15.24 -12.51 6.45
C PRO A 131 13.74 -12.72 6.64
N TYR A 132 13.04 -13.16 5.59
CA TYR A 132 11.60 -13.32 5.63
C TYR A 132 11.22 -14.79 5.64
N LEU A 133 10.43 -15.18 6.65
CA LEU A 133 9.89 -16.52 6.80
C LEU A 133 8.39 -16.52 6.51
N CYS A 134 7.94 -17.50 5.72
CA CYS A 134 6.53 -17.74 5.46
C CYS A 134 6.23 -19.24 5.44
N LEU A 135 4.97 -19.60 5.25
CA LEU A 135 4.55 -20.98 5.11
C LEU A 135 4.13 -21.29 3.67
N ARG A 136 4.57 -22.42 3.15
CA ARG A 136 4.01 -23.04 1.97
C ARG A 136 3.20 -24.25 2.41
N VAL A 137 1.90 -24.21 2.14
CA VAL A 137 0.92 -25.23 2.54
C VAL A 137 0.48 -25.98 1.30
N GLU A 138 0.39 -27.31 1.41
CA GLU A 138 0.02 -28.20 0.31
C GLU A 138 -1.28 -28.97 0.62
N PRO A 139 -2.45 -28.32 0.54
CA PRO A 139 -3.71 -29.00 0.77
C PRO A 139 -3.96 -30.02 -0.34
N LYS A 140 -4.45 -31.21 0.03
CA LYS A 140 -4.69 -32.28 -0.95
C LYS A 140 -5.67 -31.81 -2.04
N GLY A 141 -5.25 -31.97 -3.29
CA GLY A 141 -6.09 -31.71 -4.48
C GLY A 141 -6.15 -30.24 -4.91
N THR A 142 -5.26 -29.39 -4.38
CA THR A 142 -5.14 -27.98 -4.77
C THR A 142 -3.68 -27.61 -5.00
N GLU A 143 -3.44 -26.50 -5.70
CA GLU A 143 -2.12 -25.91 -5.79
C GLU A 143 -1.62 -25.46 -4.41
N PRO A 144 -0.28 -25.44 -4.20
CA PRO A 144 0.31 -24.94 -2.97
C PRO A 144 -0.10 -23.49 -2.68
N VAL A 145 -0.39 -23.21 -1.42
CA VAL A 145 -0.77 -21.88 -0.93
C VAL A 145 0.34 -21.30 -0.09
N TRP A 146 0.68 -20.04 -0.34
CA TRP A 146 1.67 -19.29 0.41
C TRP A 146 1.00 -18.42 1.44
N LEU A 147 1.49 -18.41 2.68
CA LEU A 147 0.87 -17.71 3.80
C LEU A 147 1.86 -16.79 4.48
N ASP A 148 1.57 -15.50 4.46
CA ASP A 148 2.24 -14.52 5.31
C ASP A 148 1.79 -14.69 6.76
N THR A 149 2.71 -14.47 7.70
CA THR A 149 2.41 -14.49 9.13
C THR A 149 2.83 -13.20 9.85
N PHE A 150 3.56 -12.33 9.16
CA PHE A 150 4.08 -11.08 9.74
C PHE A 150 3.00 -10.02 9.92
N VAL A 151 2.18 -9.80 8.87
CA VAL A 151 1.13 -8.79 8.90
C VAL A 151 -0.16 -9.42 9.43
N ARG A 152 -0.71 -8.87 10.51
CA ARG A 152 -1.81 -9.49 11.25
C ARG A 152 -3.06 -9.74 10.41
N TYR A 153 -3.41 -8.83 9.52
CA TYR A 153 -4.60 -8.94 8.67
C TYR A 153 -4.25 -9.25 7.22
N ALA A 154 -3.06 -9.82 6.96
CA ALA A 154 -2.60 -10.14 5.62
C ALA A 154 -3.62 -10.95 4.82
N PRO A 155 -3.75 -10.69 3.51
CA PRO A 155 -4.61 -11.47 2.63
C PRO A 155 -4.21 -12.94 2.60
N PHE A 156 -5.19 -13.83 2.59
CA PHE A 156 -4.94 -15.26 2.50
C PHE A 156 -4.41 -15.65 1.12
N GLY A 157 -3.31 -16.38 1.08
CA GLY A 157 -2.71 -16.87 -0.16
C GLY A 157 -1.78 -15.89 -0.86
N GLU A 158 -1.52 -14.73 -0.24
CA GLU A 158 -0.64 -13.71 -0.79
C GLU A 158 0.60 -13.52 0.08
N LEU A 159 1.71 -13.16 -0.56
CA LEU A 159 2.93 -12.68 0.10
C LEU A 159 3.07 -11.17 -0.12
N PRO A 160 3.69 -10.44 0.82
CA PRO A 160 4.02 -9.03 0.58
C PRO A 160 4.94 -8.93 -0.65
N GLU A 161 4.76 -7.87 -1.42
CA GLU A 161 5.44 -7.67 -2.70
C GLU A 161 6.96 -7.86 -2.62
N GLN A 162 7.57 -7.43 -1.52
CA GLN A 162 9.01 -7.57 -1.31
C GLN A 162 9.47 -9.04 -1.21
N ALA A 163 8.58 -9.94 -0.80
CA ALA A 163 8.84 -11.38 -0.71
C ALA A 163 8.27 -12.18 -1.90
N ALA A 164 7.44 -11.55 -2.74
CA ALA A 164 6.81 -12.14 -3.92
C ALA A 164 7.62 -11.88 -5.21
N ASN A 165 7.03 -12.16 -6.36
CA ASN A 165 7.56 -11.81 -7.68
C ASN A 165 8.87 -12.53 -8.07
N GLY A 166 8.90 -13.86 -7.85
CA GLY A 166 10.01 -14.71 -8.30
C GLY A 166 11.27 -14.56 -7.45
N ARG A 167 11.15 -14.15 -6.18
CA ARG A 167 12.30 -14.07 -5.26
C ARG A 167 12.90 -15.45 -5.01
N GLU A 168 14.22 -15.46 -4.81
CA GLU A 168 14.94 -16.63 -4.38
C GLU A 168 14.48 -17.08 -2.99
N ALA A 169 14.22 -18.36 -2.83
CA ALA A 169 13.72 -18.91 -1.58
C ALA A 169 14.17 -20.34 -1.37
N TYR A 170 14.10 -20.80 -0.12
CA TYR A 170 14.38 -22.20 0.25
C TYR A 170 13.23 -22.75 1.09
N LEU A 171 12.69 -23.90 0.68
CA LEU A 171 11.94 -24.76 1.60
C LEU A 171 12.89 -25.31 2.63
N LEU A 172 12.66 -24.94 3.89
CA LEU A 172 13.56 -25.33 4.97
C LEU A 172 13.43 -26.84 5.26
N PRO A 173 14.55 -27.52 5.66
CA PRO A 173 14.54 -28.95 5.87
C PRO A 173 13.72 -29.33 7.11
N GLU A 174 13.07 -30.49 7.05
CA GLU A 174 12.39 -31.14 8.14
C GLU A 174 12.79 -32.62 8.16
N PRO A 175 12.54 -33.40 9.24
CA PRO A 175 12.87 -34.83 9.26
C PRO A 175 12.30 -35.56 8.05
N GLY A 176 13.20 -36.13 7.24
CA GLY A 176 12.85 -36.85 5.98
C GLY A 176 12.59 -35.95 4.77
N LEU A 177 12.65 -34.62 4.91
CA LEU A 177 12.46 -33.66 3.82
C LEU A 177 13.71 -32.76 3.69
N PRO A 178 14.41 -32.77 2.54
CA PRO A 178 15.61 -31.98 2.34
C PRO A 178 15.31 -30.49 2.19
N LEU A 179 16.36 -29.67 2.29
CA LEU A 179 16.35 -28.30 1.81
C LEU A 179 16.12 -28.29 0.29
N GLU A 180 15.27 -27.40 -0.20
CA GLU A 180 14.94 -27.30 -1.62
C GLU A 180 14.88 -25.84 -2.06
N ALA A 181 15.63 -25.49 -3.10
CA ALA A 181 15.58 -24.15 -3.69
C ALA A 181 14.34 -23.97 -4.57
N LEU A 182 13.72 -22.81 -4.47
CA LEU A 182 12.53 -22.47 -5.26
C LEU A 182 12.43 -20.95 -5.51
N ARG A 183 11.39 -20.56 -6.24
CA ARG A 183 11.03 -19.15 -6.46
C ARG A 183 9.65 -18.88 -5.89
N THR A 184 9.49 -17.66 -5.33
CA THR A 184 8.19 -17.22 -4.82
C THR A 184 7.20 -16.93 -5.94
N PRO A 185 5.88 -17.01 -5.70
CA PRO A 185 4.85 -16.67 -6.68
C PRO A 185 4.81 -15.16 -6.97
N GLY A 186 3.98 -14.76 -7.94
CA GLY A 186 3.61 -13.37 -8.15
C GLY A 186 2.89 -12.79 -6.92
N GLY A 187 2.94 -11.48 -6.78
CA GLY A 187 2.29 -10.75 -5.69
C GLY A 187 1.58 -9.49 -6.17
N SER A 188 0.72 -8.97 -5.31
CA SER A 188 0.00 -7.72 -5.52
C SER A 188 0.86 -6.51 -5.12
N PRO A 189 0.57 -5.29 -5.65
CA PRO A 189 1.21 -4.06 -5.20
C PRO A 189 1.11 -3.88 -3.68
N SER A 190 2.19 -3.41 -3.06
CA SER A 190 2.23 -3.18 -1.61
C SER A 190 1.25 -2.11 -1.16
N LYS A 191 1.06 -1.07 -2.00
CA LYS A 191 0.10 0.00 -1.76
C LYS A 191 -0.93 0.03 -2.87
N SER A 192 -2.20 -0.15 -2.50
CA SER A 192 -3.33 -0.15 -3.43
C SER A 192 -4.50 0.63 -2.85
N LYS A 193 -4.81 1.77 -3.47
CA LYS A 193 -5.83 2.70 -3.00
C LYS A 193 -6.76 3.13 -4.11
N GLU A 194 -8.07 3.11 -3.85
CA GLU A 194 -9.08 3.77 -4.66
C GLU A 194 -9.60 5.01 -3.93
N VAL A 195 -9.68 6.13 -4.62
CA VAL A 195 -10.15 7.41 -4.10
C VAL A 195 -11.37 7.86 -4.90
N THR A 196 -12.44 8.22 -4.22
CA THR A 196 -13.61 8.84 -4.85
C THR A 196 -13.88 10.17 -4.17
N LEU A 197 -13.90 11.26 -4.94
CA LEU A 197 -14.18 12.60 -4.47
C LEU A 197 -15.42 13.14 -5.20
N ASP A 198 -16.44 13.52 -4.43
CA ASP A 198 -17.63 14.24 -4.96
C ASP A 198 -17.63 15.64 -4.32
N MET A 199 -17.36 16.64 -5.14
CA MET A 199 -17.00 17.98 -4.72
C MET A 199 -17.93 19.03 -5.36
N ALA A 200 -18.10 20.16 -4.67
CA ALA A 200 -18.77 21.34 -5.18
C ALA A 200 -17.89 22.58 -4.88
N LEU A 201 -17.78 23.44 -5.87
CA LEU A 201 -17.04 24.70 -5.79
C LEU A 201 -18.06 25.84 -5.74
N ASP A 202 -17.86 26.74 -4.78
CA ASP A 202 -18.66 27.95 -4.66
C ASP A 202 -18.02 29.12 -5.41
N THR A 203 -18.79 30.20 -5.61
CA THR A 203 -18.34 31.40 -6.32
C THR A 203 -17.25 32.17 -5.59
N ASP A 204 -17.10 31.98 -4.28
CA ASP A 204 -16.05 32.58 -3.43
C ASP A 204 -14.74 31.77 -3.43
N GLY A 205 -14.71 30.63 -4.17
CA GLY A 205 -13.56 29.73 -4.23
C GLY A 205 -13.52 28.69 -3.12
N THR A 206 -14.55 28.59 -2.29
CA THR A 206 -14.66 27.55 -1.28
C THR A 206 -15.00 26.21 -1.94
N LEU A 207 -14.24 25.16 -1.61
CA LEU A 207 -14.50 23.78 -2.01
C LEU A 207 -15.12 23.02 -0.84
N THR A 208 -16.23 22.35 -1.12
CA THR A 208 -16.82 21.37 -0.22
C THR A 208 -16.85 20.00 -0.88
N GLY A 209 -16.75 18.93 -0.12
CA GLY A 209 -16.75 17.60 -0.74
C GLY A 209 -16.98 16.47 0.23
N LYS A 210 -17.25 15.32 -0.39
CA LYS A 210 -17.29 14.01 0.25
C LYS A 210 -16.21 13.13 -0.36
N ALA A 211 -15.50 12.41 0.49
CA ALA A 211 -14.44 11.51 0.08
C ALA A 211 -14.71 10.08 0.54
N VAL A 212 -14.32 9.13 -0.28
CA VAL A 212 -14.27 7.72 0.06
C VAL A 212 -12.92 7.19 -0.41
N ASP A 213 -12.09 6.80 0.55
CA ASP A 213 -10.80 6.16 0.33
C ASP A 213 -10.92 4.67 0.68
N VAL A 214 -10.64 3.80 -0.28
CA VAL A 214 -10.68 2.34 -0.11
C VAL A 214 -9.27 1.78 -0.27
N TYR A 215 -8.75 1.21 0.80
CA TYR A 215 -7.44 0.55 0.83
C TYR A 215 -7.62 -0.96 0.68
N ARG A 216 -6.71 -1.62 -0.05
CA ARG A 216 -6.77 -3.06 -0.34
C ARG A 216 -5.45 -3.77 -0.02
N GLY A 217 -5.50 -5.09 0.02
CA GLY A 217 -4.34 -5.95 0.15
C GLY A 217 -3.52 -5.68 1.42
N PHE A 218 -2.20 -5.69 1.29
CA PHE A 218 -1.30 -5.45 2.42
C PHE A 218 -1.39 -4.02 2.98
N GLU A 219 -1.70 -3.02 2.16
CA GLU A 219 -1.91 -1.65 2.64
C GLU A 219 -3.10 -1.57 3.61
N ALA A 220 -4.22 -2.21 3.24
CA ALA A 220 -5.38 -2.28 4.13
C ALA A 220 -5.07 -3.02 5.44
N ALA A 221 -4.34 -4.13 5.35
CA ALA A 221 -3.95 -4.92 6.52
C ALA A 221 -3.07 -4.13 7.49
N GLN A 222 -2.06 -3.42 6.98
CA GLN A 222 -1.17 -2.56 7.77
C GLN A 222 -1.91 -1.35 8.35
N LEU A 223 -2.78 -0.73 7.57
CA LEU A 223 -3.60 0.39 8.03
C LEU A 223 -4.56 -0.03 9.13
N ALA A 224 -5.22 -1.20 8.99
CA ALA A 224 -6.11 -1.74 10.04
C ALA A 224 -5.36 -1.99 11.34
N GLU A 225 -4.15 -2.56 11.28
CA GLU A 225 -3.30 -2.81 12.45
C GLU A 225 -2.84 -1.48 13.10
N ALA A 226 -2.44 -0.50 12.30
CA ALA A 226 -2.05 0.82 12.79
C ALA A 226 -3.23 1.56 13.45
N LEU A 227 -4.41 1.53 12.83
CA LEU A 227 -5.61 2.16 13.38
C LEU A 227 -6.09 1.48 14.68
N GLU A 228 -5.86 0.19 14.84
CA GLU A 228 -6.22 -0.52 16.08
C GLU A 228 -5.43 -0.01 17.29
N ALA A 229 -4.19 0.40 17.08
CA ALA A 229 -3.30 0.93 18.13
C ALA A 229 -3.65 2.38 18.55
N LEU A 230 -4.46 3.10 17.79
CA LEU A 230 -4.80 4.49 18.03
C LEU A 230 -6.16 4.65 18.71
N SER A 231 -6.28 5.63 19.60
CA SER A 231 -7.56 6.13 20.10
C SER A 231 -8.38 6.79 18.98
N THR A 232 -9.66 7.03 19.22
CA THR A 232 -10.53 7.72 18.25
C THR A 232 -10.03 9.13 17.94
N GLU A 233 -9.52 9.85 18.94
CA GLU A 233 -8.99 11.20 18.78
C GLU A 233 -7.69 11.21 17.96
N GLU A 234 -6.76 10.31 18.25
CA GLU A 234 -5.51 10.17 17.47
C GLU A 234 -5.78 9.79 16.01
N ARG A 235 -6.77 8.92 15.75
CA ARG A 235 -7.18 8.60 14.38
C ARG A 235 -7.69 9.82 13.62
N LEU A 236 -8.54 10.62 14.26
CA LEU A 236 -9.08 11.85 13.67
C LEU A 236 -7.97 12.85 13.37
N GLN A 237 -7.05 13.05 14.32
CA GLN A 237 -5.90 13.94 14.14
C GLN A 237 -4.98 13.49 13.01
N ALA A 238 -4.69 12.19 12.91
CA ALA A 238 -3.88 11.64 11.82
C ALA A 238 -4.53 11.85 10.44
N LEU A 239 -5.85 11.62 10.34
CA LEU A 239 -6.60 11.83 9.10
C LEU A 239 -6.68 13.32 8.73
N GLN A 240 -6.92 14.21 9.71
CA GLN A 240 -6.91 15.65 9.51
C GLN A 240 -5.55 16.13 8.97
N SER A 241 -4.46 15.67 9.57
CA SER A 241 -3.11 16.02 9.14
C SER A 241 -2.82 15.53 7.72
N ALA A 242 -3.24 14.31 7.38
CA ALA A 242 -3.07 13.76 6.04
C ALA A 242 -3.85 14.54 4.99
N LEU A 243 -5.11 14.91 5.27
CA LEU A 243 -5.93 15.67 4.33
C LEU A 243 -5.41 17.10 4.13
N SER A 244 -4.99 17.76 5.19
CA SER A 244 -4.44 19.13 5.11
C SER A 244 -3.17 19.22 4.26
N ALA A 245 -2.47 18.09 4.07
CA ALA A 245 -1.33 18.02 3.16
C ALA A 245 -1.74 18.03 1.67
N TYR A 246 -2.97 17.62 1.35
CA TYR A 246 -3.49 17.61 -0.02
C TYR A 246 -4.32 18.86 -0.34
N PHE A 247 -5.22 19.23 0.57
CA PHE A 247 -6.06 20.43 0.42
C PHE A 247 -5.72 21.39 1.56
N GLY A 248 -4.86 22.36 1.29
CA GLY A 248 -4.36 23.32 2.28
C GLY A 248 -5.50 23.99 3.03
N GLY A 249 -5.48 23.92 4.37
CA GLY A 249 -6.50 24.51 5.22
C GLY A 249 -7.87 23.79 5.21
N ALA A 250 -7.96 22.56 4.67
CA ALA A 250 -9.21 21.80 4.69
C ALA A 250 -9.54 21.33 6.10
N GLU A 251 -10.82 21.44 6.46
CA GLU A 251 -11.41 20.95 7.70
C GLU A 251 -12.23 19.69 7.43
N LEU A 252 -12.05 18.65 8.27
CA LEU A 252 -12.78 17.39 8.21
C LEU A 252 -14.05 17.43 9.07
N SER A 253 -15.08 16.76 8.58
CA SER A 253 -16.28 16.42 9.35
C SER A 253 -16.80 15.03 8.97
N ASP A 254 -17.67 14.47 9.80
CA ASP A 254 -18.34 13.17 9.59
C ASP A 254 -17.38 12.00 9.24
N VAL A 255 -16.22 11.97 9.88
CA VAL A 255 -15.21 10.94 9.64
C VAL A 255 -15.70 9.58 10.12
N ARG A 256 -15.70 8.60 9.22
CA ARG A 256 -16.02 7.20 9.51
C ARG A 256 -14.95 6.30 8.96
N VAL A 257 -14.41 5.44 9.81
CA VAL A 257 -13.38 4.45 9.45
C VAL A 257 -13.96 3.06 9.65
N GLU A 258 -14.08 2.34 8.56
CA GLU A 258 -14.45 0.94 8.53
C GLU A 258 -13.18 0.12 8.32
N ALA A 259 -12.63 -0.42 9.40
CA ALA A 259 -11.43 -1.26 9.42
C ALA A 259 -11.77 -2.60 10.10
N PRO A 260 -12.35 -3.57 9.37
CA PRO A 260 -12.69 -4.86 9.92
C PRO A 260 -11.46 -5.61 10.43
N ARG A 261 -11.55 -6.21 11.61
CA ARG A 261 -10.49 -7.06 12.19
C ARG A 261 -10.52 -8.44 11.57
N ALA A 262 -10.33 -8.50 10.26
CA ALA A 262 -10.41 -9.74 9.49
C ALA A 262 -9.31 -9.79 8.42
N VAL A 263 -8.78 -10.97 8.18
CA VAL A 263 -7.75 -11.22 7.17
C VAL A 263 -8.27 -10.86 5.77
N GLY A 264 -7.47 -10.11 5.01
CA GLY A 264 -7.82 -9.70 3.65
C GLY A 264 -8.98 -8.71 3.52
N ALA A 265 -9.46 -8.15 4.65
CA ALA A 265 -10.51 -7.13 4.61
C ALA A 265 -9.99 -5.81 4.01
N THR A 266 -10.87 -5.09 3.34
CA THR A 266 -10.60 -3.72 2.91
C THR A 266 -10.77 -2.75 4.08
N VAL A 267 -9.99 -1.67 4.08
CA VAL A 267 -10.23 -0.52 4.97
C VAL A 267 -10.86 0.59 4.15
N THR A 268 -11.97 1.13 4.65
CA THR A 268 -12.66 2.24 4.01
C THR A 268 -12.69 3.44 4.96
N VAL A 269 -12.23 4.58 4.46
CA VAL A 269 -12.30 5.86 5.16
C VAL A 269 -13.26 6.77 4.41
N ARG A 270 -14.30 7.27 5.10
CA ARG A 270 -15.29 8.20 4.57
C ARG A 270 -15.23 9.48 5.37
N TYR A 271 -15.31 10.62 4.71
CA TYR A 271 -15.34 11.91 5.37
C TYR A 271 -15.94 13.00 4.48
N ASN A 272 -16.46 14.05 5.12
CA ASN A 272 -16.74 15.31 4.45
C ASN A 272 -15.58 16.27 4.71
N PHE A 273 -15.39 17.22 3.81
CA PHE A 273 -14.38 18.25 3.98
C PHE A 273 -14.84 19.61 3.42
N ARG A 274 -14.26 20.65 3.95
CA ARG A 274 -14.41 22.03 3.49
C ARG A 274 -13.04 22.68 3.43
N ALA A 275 -12.67 23.23 2.27
CA ALA A 275 -11.45 24.00 2.07
C ALA A 275 -11.83 25.41 1.65
N ALA A 276 -11.75 26.36 2.58
CA ALA A 276 -11.96 27.77 2.28
C ALA A 276 -10.81 28.26 1.38
N HIS A 277 -11.13 29.09 0.39
CA HIS A 277 -10.15 29.67 -0.55
C HIS A 277 -9.32 28.63 -1.33
N PHE A 278 -9.90 27.44 -1.60
CA PHE A 278 -9.26 26.42 -2.42
C PHE A 278 -8.96 26.94 -3.82
N ALA A 279 -9.91 27.68 -4.42
CA ALA A 279 -9.69 28.36 -5.67
C ALA A 279 -9.38 29.85 -5.45
N ARG A 280 -8.42 30.36 -6.20
CA ARG A 280 -8.12 31.80 -6.24
C ARG A 280 -9.07 32.50 -7.21
N VAL A 281 -9.89 33.41 -6.68
CA VAL A 281 -10.88 34.17 -7.45
C VAL A 281 -10.35 35.53 -7.81
N GLU A 282 -10.30 35.87 -9.10
CA GLU A 282 -9.82 37.14 -9.64
C GLU A 282 -10.86 37.69 -10.63
N GLY A 283 -11.84 38.44 -10.11
CA GLY A 283 -12.92 38.96 -10.93
C GLY A 283 -13.76 37.85 -11.58
N HIS A 284 -13.68 37.72 -12.92
CA HIS A 284 -14.37 36.68 -13.69
C HIS A 284 -13.51 35.44 -13.95
N ARG A 285 -12.37 35.34 -13.32
CA ARG A 285 -11.44 34.20 -13.44
C ARG A 285 -11.29 33.49 -12.10
N MET A 286 -11.28 32.18 -12.13
CA MET A 286 -11.03 31.34 -10.95
C MET A 286 -9.98 30.31 -11.32
N VAL A 287 -8.97 30.15 -10.47
CA VAL A 287 -7.87 29.21 -10.63
C VAL A 287 -7.91 28.21 -9.51
N LEU A 288 -8.12 26.94 -9.86
CA LEU A 288 -8.18 25.82 -8.93
C LEU A 288 -6.83 25.11 -8.91
N GLY A 289 -6.41 24.70 -7.72
CA GLY A 289 -5.31 23.76 -7.54
C GLY A 289 -5.64 22.32 -7.94
N PRO A 290 -4.78 21.37 -7.57
CA PRO A 290 -4.97 19.95 -7.90
C PRO A 290 -6.32 19.42 -7.42
N LEU A 291 -6.99 18.64 -8.29
CA LEU A 291 -8.28 18.02 -7.99
C LEU A 291 -8.16 16.59 -7.43
N THR A 292 -6.97 16.00 -7.52
CA THR A 292 -6.61 14.68 -6.97
C THR A 292 -5.53 14.84 -5.90
N TYR A 293 -5.18 13.75 -5.21
CA TYR A 293 -4.08 13.77 -4.25
C TYR A 293 -2.73 13.73 -4.97
N PRO A 294 -1.94 14.82 -4.95
CA PRO A 294 -0.66 14.85 -5.65
C PRO A 294 0.33 13.85 -5.03
N THR A 295 1.09 13.17 -5.89
CA THR A 295 2.07 12.17 -5.44
C THR A 295 3.40 12.79 -5.01
N TYR A 296 3.73 13.98 -5.47
CA TYR A 296 4.97 14.71 -5.17
C TYR A 296 6.23 13.86 -5.39
N LEU A 297 6.31 13.15 -6.52
CA LEU A 297 7.42 12.24 -6.83
C LEU A 297 8.78 12.93 -6.82
N GLY A 298 8.87 14.11 -7.40
CA GLY A 298 10.07 14.91 -7.40
C GLY A 298 10.55 15.21 -5.98
N ARG A 299 9.63 15.69 -5.12
CA ARG A 299 9.95 15.99 -3.71
C ARG A 299 10.36 14.75 -2.91
N ARG A 300 9.76 13.59 -3.22
CA ARG A 300 10.01 12.32 -2.50
C ARG A 300 11.31 11.64 -2.92
N PHE A 301 11.66 11.70 -4.19
CA PHE A 301 12.68 10.84 -4.76
C PHE A 301 13.77 11.56 -5.53
N VAL A 302 13.54 12.81 -5.98
CA VAL A 302 14.52 13.56 -6.76
C VAL A 302 15.30 14.50 -5.85
N GLN A 303 16.62 14.33 -5.85
CA GLN A 303 17.57 15.14 -5.09
C GLN A 303 18.21 16.20 -5.97
N ALA A 304 18.50 17.36 -5.41
CA ALA A 304 19.34 18.34 -6.08
C ALA A 304 20.80 17.85 -6.11
N GLY A 305 21.45 17.97 -7.26
CA GLY A 305 22.84 17.58 -7.46
C GLY A 305 23.02 16.15 -7.99
N GLU A 306 24.29 15.77 -8.20
CA GLU A 306 24.67 14.48 -8.78
C GLU A 306 24.39 13.32 -7.81
N ARG A 307 23.68 12.30 -8.31
CA ARG A 307 23.44 11.09 -7.54
C ARG A 307 24.59 10.09 -7.74
N ARG A 308 25.10 9.58 -6.63
CA ARG A 308 26.20 8.59 -6.62
C ARG A 308 25.77 7.17 -6.31
N LEU A 309 24.57 6.99 -5.76
CA LEU A 309 24.03 5.71 -5.35
C LEU A 309 22.73 5.40 -6.09
N PRO A 310 22.40 4.12 -6.34
CA PRO A 310 21.12 3.72 -6.91
C PRO A 310 19.95 4.29 -6.10
N LEU A 311 18.87 4.65 -6.77
CA LEU A 311 17.59 4.97 -6.12
C LEU A 311 16.84 3.68 -5.81
N PHE A 312 16.37 3.56 -4.59
CA PHE A 312 15.59 2.43 -4.13
C PHE A 312 14.13 2.84 -3.88
N ILE A 313 13.23 2.27 -4.66
CA ILE A 313 11.77 2.37 -4.48
C ILE A 313 11.33 1.03 -3.90
N ASP A 314 10.98 1.01 -2.63
CA ASP A 314 10.79 -0.20 -1.82
C ASP A 314 9.42 -0.86 -1.98
N SER A 315 8.48 -0.21 -2.66
CA SER A 315 7.12 -0.70 -2.82
C SER A 315 6.45 -0.13 -4.06
N THR A 316 5.64 -0.93 -4.74
CA THR A 316 4.73 -0.43 -5.78
C THR A 316 3.58 0.34 -5.14
N GLU A 317 3.29 1.50 -5.68
CA GLU A 317 2.13 2.33 -5.33
C GLU A 317 1.15 2.32 -6.51
N ALA A 318 -0.10 1.94 -6.27
CA ALA A 318 -1.16 1.96 -7.26
C ALA A 318 -2.37 2.73 -6.70
N VAL A 319 -2.70 3.85 -7.32
CA VAL A 319 -3.81 4.71 -6.89
C VAL A 319 -4.73 4.97 -8.08
N HIS A 320 -6.02 4.73 -7.88
CA HIS A 320 -7.05 5.10 -8.83
C HIS A 320 -7.95 6.15 -8.21
N SER A 321 -7.99 7.36 -8.79
CA SER A 321 -8.79 8.49 -8.30
C SER A 321 -9.91 8.84 -9.26
N ARG A 322 -11.12 8.88 -8.76
CA ARG A 322 -12.32 9.35 -9.47
C ARG A 322 -12.83 10.61 -8.80
N VAL A 323 -12.86 11.70 -9.55
CA VAL A 323 -13.31 12.99 -9.06
C VAL A 323 -14.53 13.44 -9.85
N SER A 324 -15.51 13.97 -9.14
CA SER A 324 -16.64 14.70 -9.70
C SER A 324 -16.70 16.06 -9.02
N LEU A 325 -16.51 17.12 -9.80
CA LEU A 325 -16.57 18.50 -9.32
C LEU A 325 -17.74 19.24 -9.97
N THR A 326 -18.67 19.68 -9.15
CA THR A 326 -19.75 20.59 -9.58
C THR A 326 -19.23 22.03 -9.58
N LEU A 327 -19.25 22.68 -10.75
CA LEU A 327 -18.83 24.06 -10.94
C LEU A 327 -19.97 25.02 -10.56
N PRO A 328 -19.68 26.25 -10.13
CA PRO A 328 -20.72 27.27 -9.89
C PRO A 328 -21.49 27.58 -11.19
N VAL A 329 -22.74 27.96 -11.04
CA VAL A 329 -23.61 28.28 -12.19
C VAL A 329 -23.01 29.41 -13.03
N GLY A 330 -22.95 29.20 -14.32
CA GLY A 330 -22.40 30.18 -15.28
C GLY A 330 -20.88 30.18 -15.41
N TRP A 331 -20.16 29.36 -14.64
CA TRP A 331 -18.72 29.18 -14.79
C TRP A 331 -18.40 28.06 -15.78
N VAL A 332 -17.43 28.27 -16.65
CA VAL A 332 -17.01 27.32 -17.68
C VAL A 332 -15.49 27.18 -17.69
N LEU A 333 -14.98 26.10 -18.24
CA LEU A 333 -13.54 25.94 -18.47
C LEU A 333 -13.04 27.02 -19.41
N ASP A 334 -11.93 27.68 -19.06
CA ASP A 334 -11.28 28.69 -19.90
C ASP A 334 -10.56 28.03 -21.12
N ALA A 335 -10.09 26.81 -20.95
CA ALA A 335 -9.49 26.01 -22.02
C ALA A 335 -9.87 24.52 -21.88
N PRO A 336 -9.90 23.75 -22.99
CA PRO A 336 -10.10 22.31 -22.94
C PRO A 336 -9.01 21.64 -22.10
N LEU A 337 -9.42 20.61 -21.34
CA LEU A 337 -8.50 19.82 -20.53
C LEU A 337 -7.94 18.66 -21.38
N PRO A 338 -6.61 18.60 -21.64
CA PRO A 338 -6.02 17.54 -22.45
C PRO A 338 -5.99 16.23 -21.69
N LYS A 339 -6.15 15.13 -22.42
CA LYS A 339 -5.78 13.80 -21.88
C LYS A 339 -4.28 13.79 -21.62
N ALA A 340 -3.89 13.21 -20.51
CA ALA A 340 -2.49 13.08 -20.11
C ALA A 340 -2.13 11.60 -19.91
N GLN A 341 -0.97 11.22 -20.41
CA GLN A 341 -0.40 9.90 -20.22
C GLN A 341 1.11 10.02 -20.12
N VAL A 342 1.69 9.42 -19.09
CA VAL A 342 3.13 9.17 -18.96
C VAL A 342 3.27 7.67 -18.73
N ASP A 343 3.92 6.98 -19.66
CA ASP A 343 4.18 5.56 -19.58
C ASP A 343 5.70 5.33 -19.66
N GLY A 344 6.22 4.52 -18.78
CA GLY A 344 7.66 4.30 -18.73
C GLY A 344 8.06 3.09 -17.89
N ALA A 345 9.36 2.86 -17.88
CA ALA A 345 9.96 1.74 -17.14
C ALA A 345 9.86 1.85 -15.62
N PHE A 346 9.26 2.91 -15.09
CA PHE A 346 9.17 3.20 -13.66
C PHE A 346 7.73 3.17 -13.15
N GLY A 347 6.77 3.16 -14.07
CA GLY A 347 5.35 3.19 -13.73
C GLY A 347 4.50 3.79 -14.84
N LEU A 348 3.25 4.09 -14.50
CA LEU A 348 2.23 4.62 -15.40
C LEU A 348 1.48 5.76 -14.72
N PHE A 349 1.21 6.81 -15.47
CA PHE A 349 0.25 7.84 -15.10
C PHE A 349 -0.71 8.06 -16.26
N THR A 350 -2.01 8.03 -16.00
CA THR A 350 -3.03 8.42 -16.97
C THR A 350 -4.05 9.31 -16.31
N ARG A 351 -4.50 10.36 -17.04
CA ARG A 351 -5.56 11.25 -16.58
C ARG A 351 -6.48 11.59 -17.73
N ALA A 352 -7.76 11.32 -17.54
CA ALA A 352 -8.84 11.69 -18.44
C ALA A 352 -9.80 12.65 -17.73
N GLU A 353 -10.18 13.73 -18.41
CA GLU A 353 -11.07 14.73 -17.87
C GLU A 353 -12.22 14.98 -18.88
N ALA A 354 -13.41 15.18 -18.35
CA ALA A 354 -14.60 15.48 -19.15
C ALA A 354 -15.52 16.48 -18.42
N LEU A 355 -16.03 17.46 -19.19
CA LEU A 355 -17.03 18.39 -18.70
C LEU A 355 -18.40 18.07 -19.33
N SER A 356 -19.42 17.87 -18.49
CA SER A 356 -20.80 17.66 -18.90
C SER A 356 -21.71 18.62 -18.14
N GLY A 357 -22.29 19.59 -18.81
CA GLY A 357 -22.98 20.69 -18.18
C GLY A 357 -22.03 21.49 -17.26
N ASN A 358 -22.35 21.53 -15.96
CA ASN A 358 -21.50 22.15 -14.95
C ASN A 358 -20.71 21.12 -14.12
N ARG A 359 -20.63 19.86 -14.56
CA ARG A 359 -19.95 18.77 -13.83
C ARG A 359 -18.66 18.38 -14.54
N LEU A 360 -17.54 18.66 -13.92
CA LEU A 360 -16.21 18.23 -14.32
C LEU A 360 -15.90 16.88 -13.68
N SER A 361 -15.61 15.86 -14.50
CA SER A 361 -15.14 14.55 -14.04
C SER A 361 -13.65 14.38 -14.34
N VAL A 362 -12.93 13.76 -13.40
CA VAL A 362 -11.52 13.36 -13.57
C VAL A 362 -11.40 11.88 -13.22
N ASP A 363 -10.77 11.11 -14.11
CA ASP A 363 -10.35 9.74 -13.88
C ASP A 363 -8.84 9.66 -14.00
N GLU A 364 -8.16 9.37 -12.89
CA GLU A 364 -6.71 9.37 -12.79
C GLU A 364 -6.22 8.02 -12.27
N ASN A 365 -5.30 7.40 -13.03
CA ASN A 365 -4.59 6.20 -12.59
C ASN A 365 -3.11 6.52 -12.47
N TYR A 366 -2.56 6.16 -11.33
CA TYR A 366 -1.15 6.31 -11.01
C TYR A 366 -0.59 4.97 -10.53
N ARG A 367 0.57 4.59 -11.07
CA ARG A 367 1.37 3.47 -10.59
C ARG A 367 2.84 3.84 -10.63
N LEU A 368 3.52 3.67 -9.49
CA LEU A 368 4.97 3.71 -9.37
C LEU A 368 5.44 2.30 -9.02
N ASP A 369 6.32 1.72 -9.80
CA ASP A 369 6.76 0.34 -9.60
C ASP A 369 7.91 0.25 -8.59
N MET A 370 7.90 -0.79 -7.76
CA MET A 370 9.03 -1.17 -6.90
C MET A 370 10.26 -1.42 -7.76
N ALA A 371 11.35 -0.69 -7.53
CA ALA A 371 12.52 -0.73 -8.40
C ALA A 371 13.83 -0.39 -7.68
N ARG A 372 14.92 -0.96 -8.18
CA ARG A 372 16.29 -0.49 -7.98
C ARG A 372 16.73 0.24 -9.24
N ILE A 373 16.87 1.56 -9.17
CA ILE A 373 17.16 2.41 -10.31
C ILE A 373 18.66 2.75 -10.26
N PRO A 374 19.47 2.20 -11.18
CA PRO A 374 20.91 2.51 -11.26
C PRO A 374 21.13 4.00 -11.51
N VAL A 375 22.28 4.51 -11.09
CA VAL A 375 22.68 5.92 -11.29
C VAL A 375 22.53 6.33 -12.76
N ALA A 376 22.95 5.48 -13.70
CA ALA A 376 22.83 5.75 -15.14
C ALA A 376 21.40 5.91 -15.67
N ARG A 377 20.38 5.49 -14.91
CA ARG A 377 18.94 5.63 -15.27
C ARG A 377 18.22 6.66 -14.41
N TYR A 378 18.94 7.30 -13.50
CA TYR A 378 18.33 8.21 -12.54
C TYR A 378 17.72 9.45 -13.20
N ASP A 379 18.39 10.03 -14.22
CA ASP A 379 17.87 11.19 -14.93
C ASP A 379 16.55 10.89 -15.65
N ALA A 380 16.45 9.69 -16.25
CA ALA A 380 15.20 9.25 -16.88
C ALA A 380 14.07 9.07 -15.85
N PHE A 381 14.40 8.62 -14.63
CA PHE A 381 13.44 8.59 -13.53
C PHE A 381 13.05 9.99 -13.06
N ALA A 382 14.01 10.90 -12.92
CA ALA A 382 13.73 12.29 -12.53
C ALA A 382 12.83 13.01 -13.54
N GLN A 383 13.03 12.74 -14.83
CA GLN A 383 12.15 13.23 -15.89
C GLN A 383 10.73 12.66 -15.75
N PHE A 384 10.58 11.32 -15.60
CA PHE A 384 9.29 10.67 -15.35
C PHE A 384 8.57 11.29 -14.16
N ALA A 385 9.28 11.46 -13.03
CA ALA A 385 8.73 12.05 -11.80
C ALA A 385 8.27 13.49 -12.02
N GLY A 386 9.08 14.29 -12.75
CA GLY A 386 8.74 15.68 -13.08
C GLY A 386 7.55 15.81 -14.00
N GLU A 387 7.41 14.93 -14.98
CA GLU A 387 6.25 14.91 -15.91
C GLU A 387 4.96 14.56 -15.16
N VAL A 388 4.99 13.55 -14.28
CA VAL A 388 3.83 13.18 -13.44
C VAL A 388 3.44 14.33 -12.51
N ASP A 389 4.41 14.91 -11.79
CA ASP A 389 4.15 16.02 -10.86
C ASP A 389 3.58 17.25 -11.59
N LEU A 390 4.10 17.56 -12.79
CA LEU A 390 3.60 18.66 -13.61
C LEU A 390 2.13 18.46 -14.02
N LEU A 391 1.78 17.24 -14.44
CA LEU A 391 0.42 16.92 -14.84
C LEU A 391 -0.56 16.91 -13.66
N GLN A 392 -0.13 16.45 -12.50
CA GLN A 392 -0.96 16.46 -11.28
C GLN A 392 -1.13 17.85 -10.69
N SER A 393 -0.10 18.70 -10.78
CA SER A 393 -0.13 20.07 -10.24
C SER A 393 -0.74 21.10 -11.18
N ARG A 394 -1.21 20.68 -12.37
CA ARG A 394 -1.78 21.59 -13.35
C ARG A 394 -3.01 22.29 -12.80
N ASP A 395 -3.01 23.63 -12.89
CA ASP A 395 -4.16 24.46 -12.56
C ASP A 395 -5.34 24.20 -13.51
N VAL A 396 -6.55 24.20 -12.97
CA VAL A 396 -7.79 24.25 -13.73
C VAL A 396 -8.31 25.69 -13.68
N VAL A 397 -8.42 26.31 -14.84
CA VAL A 397 -8.85 27.70 -14.96
C VAL A 397 -10.29 27.76 -15.42
N LEU A 398 -11.12 28.46 -14.65
CA LEU A 398 -12.52 28.73 -14.97
C LEU A 398 -12.71 30.20 -15.32
N ARG A 399 -13.65 30.45 -16.23
CA ARG A 399 -14.15 31.77 -16.57
C ARG A 399 -15.61 31.89 -16.15
N GLY A 400 -15.92 32.90 -15.34
CA GLY A 400 -17.26 33.22 -14.86
C GLY A 400 -18.07 34.07 -15.85
N PRO A 401 -19.33 34.31 -15.55
CA PRO A 401 -20.17 35.18 -16.33
C PRO A 401 -19.55 36.59 -16.39
N GLY A 402 -19.39 37.11 -17.61
CA GLY A 402 -18.91 38.47 -17.85
C GLY A 402 -19.86 39.50 -17.22
N PRO A 403 -19.41 40.76 -17.05
CA PRO A 403 -20.30 41.83 -16.59
C PRO A 403 -21.50 41.89 -17.55
N GLN A 404 -22.70 41.72 -17.01
CA GLN A 404 -23.90 41.94 -17.82
C GLN A 404 -23.85 43.37 -18.33
N PRO A 405 -24.03 43.64 -19.63
CA PRO A 405 -24.16 45.00 -20.12
C PRO A 405 -25.31 45.64 -19.36
N ASN A 406 -25.03 46.75 -18.70
CA ASN A 406 -26.05 47.53 -17.97
C ASN A 406 -27.16 47.90 -18.97
N THR A 407 -28.27 47.20 -18.92
CA THR A 407 -29.52 47.63 -19.57
C THR A 407 -30.19 48.71 -18.72
N ALA A 408 -29.41 49.73 -18.33
CA ALA A 408 -29.92 50.89 -17.62
C ALA A 408 -30.13 51.98 -18.66
N SER A 409 -31.42 52.25 -18.89
CA SER A 409 -32.02 53.50 -19.44
C SER A 409 -31.74 53.89 -20.90
N ALA A 410 -32.45 53.22 -21.79
CA ALA A 410 -33.08 54.00 -22.84
C ALA A 410 -34.42 54.55 -22.30
N GLY A 411 -34.35 55.45 -21.30
CA GLY A 411 -35.46 56.19 -20.78
C GLY A 411 -35.59 57.53 -21.51
N ALA A 412 -36.52 57.59 -22.41
CA ALA A 412 -37.30 58.75 -22.81
C ALA A 412 -36.69 60.15 -22.68
N ARG A 413 -36.10 60.68 -23.72
CA ARG A 413 -36.15 62.09 -23.97
C ARG A 413 -37.50 62.36 -24.73
N GLY A 414 -38.54 62.66 -23.94
CA GLY A 414 -39.71 63.28 -24.47
C GLY A 414 -39.37 64.64 -25.07
N ILE A 415 -39.75 64.80 -26.32
CA ILE A 415 -39.78 66.06 -27.01
C ILE A 415 -40.94 66.86 -26.43
N ALA A 416 -40.69 68.04 -25.91
CA ALA A 416 -41.70 69.13 -25.81
C ALA A 416 -41.07 70.39 -26.41
N GLN A 417 -41.67 70.81 -27.45
CA GLN A 417 -41.67 72.06 -28.20
C GLN A 417 -40.64 73.13 -27.87
#